data_127c9132ac14700e6211d9f65130444e
#
_entry.id   127c9132ac14700e6211d9f65130444e
#
_cell.length_a   1.000
_cell.length_b   1.000
_cell.length_c   1.000
_cell.angle_alpha   90.00
_cell.angle_beta   90.00
_cell.angle_gamma   90.00
#
_symmetry.space_group_name_H-M   'P 1'
#
loop_
_entity.id
_entity.type
_entity.pdbx_description
1 polymer ?
#
loop_
_entity_poly.entity_id
_entity_poly.type
_entity_poly.pdbx_seq_one_letter_code
_entity_poly.pdbx_strand_id
1 'polypeptide(L)'
;MTHAYQEMYLNNAQALLGDAFDYAINACGIAGGSFMKLFSVSSVSNRIENGEAAYIMGKSGIEAAVDVLVETTGKAPTVKPKANFNRSREYWIGWAVAYYQWFSGRKFSGIFKVLSFEDLERMYAPLHEADISKFADIADAKVREYFADTNLKRIRTLYGCTQAELARRINVSLRSIQMYEQRNKDINKASAETVLSLAKVLGCTMEDLLEK
;
A
#
# COMPACT_ATOMS: atom_id res chain seq x y z
N MET A 1 9.78 17.53 -2.23
CA MET A 1 8.70 16.59 -1.83
C MET A 1 8.09 17.09 -0.55
N THR A 2 6.79 17.10 -0.43
CA THR A 2 6.10 17.44 0.83
C THR A 2 5.88 16.13 1.57
N HIS A 3 6.48 15.98 2.77
CA HIS A 3 6.24 14.83 3.62
C HIS A 3 4.77 14.77 4.08
N ALA A 4 4.28 13.56 4.46
CA ALA A 4 2.87 13.36 4.82
C ALA A 4 2.45 14.20 6.04
N TYR A 5 3.33 14.38 7.01
CA TYR A 5 3.11 15.16 8.23
C TYR A 5 4.44 15.69 8.79
N GLN A 6 4.37 16.45 9.90
CA GLN A 6 5.55 17.06 10.52
C GLN A 6 6.56 16.00 10.99
N GLU A 7 7.84 16.23 10.71
CA GLU A 7 8.94 15.32 11.01
C GLU A 7 9.06 14.97 12.50
N MET A 8 8.67 15.86 13.38
CA MET A 8 8.70 15.62 14.82
C MET A 8 7.87 14.41 15.26
N TYR A 9 6.88 13.96 14.47
CA TYR A 9 6.07 12.78 14.75
C TYR A 9 6.62 11.49 14.13
N LEU A 10 7.62 11.58 13.25
CA LEU A 10 8.11 10.45 12.48
C LEU A 10 8.60 9.30 13.37
N ASN A 11 9.48 9.60 14.33
CA ASN A 11 10.04 8.56 15.20
C ASN A 11 8.96 7.81 15.98
N ASN A 12 7.93 8.51 16.43
CA ASN A 12 6.80 7.90 17.14
C ASN A 12 5.93 7.06 16.21
N ALA A 13 5.64 7.54 15.00
CA ALA A 13 4.90 6.76 14.01
C ALA A 13 5.64 5.49 13.58
N GLN A 14 6.97 5.59 13.42
CA GLN A 14 7.82 4.44 13.13
C GLN A 14 7.81 3.41 14.27
N ALA A 15 7.99 3.86 15.51
CA ALA A 15 7.95 2.97 16.67
C ALA A 15 6.56 2.34 16.84
N LEU A 16 5.51 3.13 16.72
CA LEU A 16 4.13 2.68 16.81
C LEU A 16 3.83 1.58 15.80
N LEU A 17 4.18 1.78 14.52
CA LEU A 17 3.90 0.81 13.49
C LEU A 17 4.83 -0.42 13.59
N GLY A 18 6.08 -0.23 14.00
CA GLY A 18 7.02 -1.31 14.28
C GLY A 18 6.49 -2.25 15.36
N ASP A 19 6.11 -1.70 16.52
CA ASP A 19 5.55 -2.48 17.63
C ASP A 19 4.21 -3.13 17.26
N ALA A 20 3.39 -2.46 16.44
CA ALA A 20 2.12 -3.01 15.99
C ALA A 20 2.30 -4.25 15.10
N PHE A 21 3.25 -4.21 14.17
CA PHE A 21 3.59 -5.35 13.32
C PHE A 21 4.19 -6.49 14.14
N ASP A 22 5.16 -6.19 15.02
CA ASP A 22 5.77 -7.19 15.89
C ASP A 22 4.72 -7.91 16.74
N TYR A 23 3.87 -7.16 17.41
CA TYR A 23 2.84 -7.74 18.28
C TYR A 23 1.82 -8.58 17.51
N ALA A 24 1.29 -8.06 16.40
CA ALA A 24 0.28 -8.77 15.62
C ALA A 24 0.81 -10.07 15.03
N ILE A 25 2.06 -10.08 14.56
CA ILE A 25 2.64 -11.23 13.87
C ILE A 25 3.27 -12.20 14.88
N ASN A 26 4.17 -11.73 15.74
CA ASN A 26 4.96 -12.60 16.61
C ASN A 26 4.24 -13.00 17.91
N ALA A 27 3.39 -12.15 18.46
CA ALA A 27 2.63 -12.48 19.65
C ALA A 27 1.26 -13.10 19.31
N CYS A 28 0.49 -12.46 18.41
CA CYS A 28 -0.86 -12.94 18.05
C CYS A 28 -0.86 -14.03 16.98
N GLY A 29 0.27 -14.31 16.30
CA GLY A 29 0.39 -15.35 15.29
C GLY A 29 -0.35 -15.05 13.97
N ILE A 30 -0.58 -13.77 13.68
CA ILE A 30 -1.26 -13.37 12.45
C ILE A 30 -0.24 -13.33 11.31
N ALA A 31 -0.56 -13.94 10.16
CA ALA A 31 0.30 -13.87 8.99
C ALA A 31 0.51 -12.41 8.56
N GLY A 32 1.75 -12.03 8.25
CA GLY A 32 2.13 -10.64 7.97
C GLY A 32 1.32 -9.99 6.86
N GLY A 33 1.13 -10.70 5.73
CA GLY A 33 0.28 -10.22 4.64
C GLY A 33 -1.19 -10.06 5.03
N SER A 34 -1.69 -10.86 5.98
CA SER A 34 -3.04 -10.70 6.52
C SER A 34 -3.14 -9.47 7.41
N PHE A 35 -2.15 -9.24 8.28
CA PHE A 35 -2.14 -8.03 9.11
C PHE A 35 -2.04 -6.76 8.28
N MET A 36 -1.20 -6.73 7.25
CA MET A 36 -1.14 -5.60 6.30
C MET A 36 -2.50 -5.27 5.69
N LYS A 37 -3.27 -6.29 5.29
CA LYS A 37 -4.62 -6.10 4.74
C LYS A 37 -5.57 -5.51 5.78
N LEU A 38 -5.61 -6.08 6.99
CA LEU A 38 -6.44 -5.59 8.09
C LEU A 38 -6.08 -4.14 8.45
N PHE A 39 -4.78 -3.86 8.59
CA PHE A 39 -4.29 -2.52 8.88
C PHE A 39 -4.71 -1.51 7.79
N SER A 40 -4.56 -1.86 6.50
CA SER A 40 -4.84 -0.93 5.40
C SER A 40 -6.31 -0.53 5.27
N VAL A 41 -7.24 -1.31 5.81
CA VAL A 41 -8.68 -1.00 5.79
C VAL A 41 -9.19 -0.42 7.11
N SER A 42 -8.36 -0.40 8.15
CA SER A 42 -8.72 0.14 9.45
C SER A 42 -8.63 1.67 9.49
N SER A 43 -9.32 2.29 10.45
CA SER A 43 -9.19 3.73 10.72
C SER A 43 -7.79 4.10 11.22
N VAL A 44 -7.06 3.15 11.80
CA VAL A 44 -5.69 3.32 12.32
C VAL A 44 -4.73 3.75 11.21
N SER A 45 -4.79 3.11 10.04
CA SER A 45 -3.96 3.49 8.90
C SER A 45 -4.17 4.95 8.50
N ASN A 46 -5.43 5.38 8.46
CA ASN A 46 -5.82 6.73 8.07
C ASN A 46 -5.34 7.79 9.09
N ARG A 47 -5.40 7.48 10.39
CA ARG A 47 -4.91 8.37 11.47
C ARG A 47 -3.41 8.60 11.36
N ILE A 48 -2.64 7.53 11.09
CA ILE A 48 -1.19 7.63 10.90
C ILE A 48 -0.87 8.38 9.60
N GLU A 49 -1.54 8.06 8.48
CA GLU A 49 -1.38 8.73 7.19
C GLU A 49 -1.57 10.25 7.27
N ASN A 50 -2.54 10.68 8.07
CA ASN A 50 -2.85 12.09 8.27
C ASN A 50 -2.02 12.76 9.38
N GLY A 51 -1.10 12.04 10.02
CA GLY A 51 -0.26 12.58 11.08
C GLY A 51 -1.06 13.00 12.31
N GLU A 52 -2.12 12.25 12.69
CA GLU A 52 -2.95 12.58 13.85
C GLU A 52 -2.12 12.50 15.13
N ALA A 53 -1.66 13.66 15.60
CA ALA A 53 -0.72 13.77 16.71
C ALA A 53 -1.24 13.08 17.99
N ALA A 54 -2.52 13.23 18.30
CA ALA A 54 -3.13 12.60 19.47
C ALA A 54 -3.07 11.07 19.42
N TYR A 55 -3.13 10.49 18.20
CA TYR A 55 -3.02 9.04 18.02
C TYR A 55 -1.55 8.59 18.05
N ILE A 56 -0.70 9.23 17.25
CA ILE A 56 0.72 8.85 17.11
C ILE A 56 1.48 9.00 18.43
N MET A 57 1.17 10.05 19.23
CA MET A 57 1.82 10.32 20.50
C MET A 57 1.12 9.70 21.70
N GLY A 58 -0.16 9.41 21.58
CA GLY A 58 -1.00 8.94 22.69
C GLY A 58 -1.24 7.43 22.75
N LYS A 59 -0.84 6.69 21.72
CA LYS A 59 -1.02 5.24 21.65
C LYS A 59 0.33 4.51 21.57
N SER A 60 0.39 3.35 22.20
CA SER A 60 1.45 2.37 21.94
C SER A 60 1.17 1.58 20.66
N GLY A 61 2.21 0.97 20.07
CA GLY A 61 2.01 0.13 18.90
C GLY A 61 1.14 -1.10 19.19
N ILE A 62 1.19 -1.64 20.41
CA ILE A 62 0.34 -2.74 20.85
C ILE A 62 -1.13 -2.32 20.84
N GLU A 63 -1.47 -1.14 21.41
CA GLU A 63 -2.82 -0.61 21.39
C GLU A 63 -3.29 -0.35 19.96
N ALA A 64 -2.40 0.14 19.09
CA ALA A 64 -2.71 0.33 17.67
C ALA A 64 -3.03 -1.01 16.97
N ALA A 65 -2.27 -2.07 17.25
CA ALA A 65 -2.57 -3.40 16.72
C ALA A 65 -3.90 -3.95 17.26
N VAL A 66 -4.19 -3.74 18.54
CA VAL A 66 -5.48 -4.11 19.14
C VAL A 66 -6.63 -3.35 18.49
N ASP A 67 -6.49 -2.03 18.31
CA ASP A 67 -7.50 -1.20 17.63
C ASP A 67 -7.77 -1.74 16.20
N VAL A 68 -6.73 -2.06 15.42
CA VAL A 68 -6.87 -2.69 14.09
C VAL A 68 -7.65 -3.99 14.16
N LEU A 69 -7.28 -4.89 15.09
CA LEU A 69 -7.90 -6.21 15.18
C LEU A 69 -9.36 -6.13 15.65
N VAL A 70 -9.64 -5.29 16.64
CA VAL A 70 -11.03 -5.07 17.12
C VAL A 70 -11.89 -4.50 16.01
N GLU A 71 -11.41 -3.46 15.32
CA GLU A 71 -12.16 -2.81 14.25
C GLU A 71 -12.45 -3.76 13.09
N THR A 72 -11.47 -4.59 12.70
CA THR A 72 -11.57 -5.38 11.46
C THR A 72 -12.08 -6.80 11.67
N THR A 73 -11.93 -7.37 12.88
CA THR A 73 -12.33 -8.75 13.19
C THR A 73 -13.41 -8.85 14.26
N GLY A 74 -13.73 -7.76 14.95
CA GLY A 74 -14.65 -7.73 16.08
C GLY A 74 -14.11 -8.36 17.36
N LYS A 75 -12.82 -8.76 17.40
CA LYS A 75 -12.25 -9.48 18.54
C LYS A 75 -10.95 -8.84 19.01
N ALA A 76 -10.85 -8.61 20.33
CA ALA A 76 -9.59 -8.21 20.94
C ALA A 76 -8.68 -9.45 21.14
N PRO A 77 -7.37 -9.35 20.85
CA PRO A 77 -6.44 -10.43 21.17
C PRO A 77 -6.30 -10.61 22.68
N THR A 78 -6.23 -11.86 23.14
CA THR A 78 -6.06 -12.19 24.56
C THR A 78 -4.61 -12.40 24.94
N VAL A 79 -3.71 -12.33 23.97
CA VAL A 79 -2.27 -12.61 24.16
C VAL A 79 -1.60 -11.40 24.78
N LYS A 80 -0.82 -11.65 25.85
CA LYS A 80 -0.01 -10.61 26.46
C LYS A 80 1.22 -10.32 25.62
N PRO A 81 1.64 -9.05 25.50
CA PRO A 81 2.88 -8.69 24.85
C PRO A 81 4.07 -9.41 25.51
N LYS A 82 4.96 -9.93 24.70
CA LYS A 82 6.26 -10.42 25.19
C LYS A 82 7.28 -9.29 25.07
N ALA A 83 8.00 -9.02 26.14
CA ALA A 83 9.11 -8.08 26.08
C ALA A 83 10.23 -8.68 25.19
N ASN A 84 10.43 -8.11 24.01
CA ASN A 84 11.54 -8.44 23.15
C ASN A 84 12.62 -7.38 23.31
N PHE A 85 13.79 -7.79 23.81
CA PHE A 85 14.95 -6.90 23.93
C PHE A 85 15.58 -6.59 22.56
N ASN A 86 15.44 -7.49 21.61
CA ASN A 86 15.91 -7.31 20.24
C ASN A 86 14.70 -7.07 19.32
N ARG A 87 14.77 -6.01 18.55
CA ARG A 87 13.75 -5.68 17.55
C ARG A 87 13.71 -6.76 16.48
N SER A 88 12.51 -7.30 16.24
CA SER A 88 12.30 -8.36 15.27
C SER A 88 12.36 -7.80 13.82
N ARG A 89 12.42 -8.71 12.86
CA ARG A 89 12.25 -8.38 11.44
C ARG A 89 10.90 -7.70 11.19
N GLU A 90 9.85 -8.18 11.83
CA GLU A 90 8.49 -7.67 11.71
C GLU A 90 8.39 -6.24 12.27
N TYR A 91 9.07 -5.96 13.37
CA TYR A 91 9.24 -4.60 13.87
C TYR A 91 9.90 -3.69 12.82
N TRP A 92 11.02 -4.15 12.23
CA TRP A 92 11.72 -3.37 11.22
C TRP A 92 10.83 -3.11 10.00
N ILE A 93 10.05 -4.09 9.56
CA ILE A 93 9.11 -3.93 8.45
C ILE A 93 8.11 -2.81 8.73
N GLY A 94 7.43 -2.84 9.87
CA GLY A 94 6.50 -1.79 10.27
C GLY A 94 7.17 -0.42 10.34
N TRP A 95 8.35 -0.37 10.98
CA TRP A 95 9.17 0.84 11.13
C TRP A 95 9.58 1.45 9.78
N ALA A 96 10.05 0.63 8.85
CA ALA A 96 10.49 1.06 7.53
C ALA A 96 9.31 1.52 6.65
N VAL A 97 8.18 0.82 6.72
CA VAL A 97 6.96 1.19 5.98
C VAL A 97 6.39 2.52 6.50
N ALA A 98 6.43 2.79 7.82
CA ALA A 98 6.02 4.07 8.37
C ALA A 98 6.91 5.21 7.87
N TYR A 99 8.23 5.00 7.80
CA TYR A 99 9.15 5.96 7.20
C TYR A 99 8.80 6.24 5.74
N TYR A 100 8.61 5.20 4.94
CA TYR A 100 8.31 5.37 3.52
C TYR A 100 6.95 6.05 3.28
N GLN A 101 5.95 5.75 4.11
CA GLN A 101 4.67 6.45 4.07
C GLN A 101 4.86 7.94 4.31
N TRP A 102 5.56 8.32 5.38
CA TRP A 102 5.87 9.73 5.69
C TRP A 102 6.66 10.40 4.56
N PHE A 103 7.71 9.74 4.07
CA PHE A 103 8.58 10.25 3.01
C PHE A 103 7.84 10.48 1.70
N SER A 104 7.01 9.54 1.29
CA SER A 104 6.35 9.57 -0.02
C SER A 104 4.99 10.28 -0.01
N GLY A 105 4.37 10.47 1.15
CA GLY A 105 3.00 10.96 1.29
C GLY A 105 1.92 10.02 0.73
N ARG A 106 2.28 8.76 0.41
CA ARG A 106 1.36 7.78 -0.15
C ARG A 106 0.53 7.14 0.96
N LYS A 107 -0.67 6.69 0.60
CA LYS A 107 -1.50 5.86 1.48
C LYS A 107 -0.89 4.47 1.66
N PHE A 108 -1.02 3.88 2.84
CA PHE A 108 -0.58 2.50 3.10
C PHE A 108 -1.22 1.51 2.13
N SER A 109 -2.49 1.67 1.81
CA SER A 109 -3.18 0.83 0.83
C SER A 109 -2.52 0.85 -0.56
N GLY A 110 -1.97 1.99 -0.97
CA GLY A 110 -1.21 2.14 -2.22
C GLY A 110 0.18 1.50 -2.13
N ILE A 111 0.87 1.65 -0.99
CA ILE A 111 2.18 1.05 -0.72
C ILE A 111 2.06 -0.48 -0.75
N PHE A 112 1.08 -1.05 -0.05
CA PHE A 112 0.88 -2.50 0.06
C PHE A 112 0.34 -3.18 -1.20
N LYS A 113 -0.14 -2.42 -2.18
CA LYS A 113 -0.42 -2.95 -3.52
C LYS A 113 0.85 -3.33 -4.27
N VAL A 114 1.96 -2.67 -3.96
CA VAL A 114 3.24 -2.81 -4.66
C VAL A 114 4.24 -3.64 -3.86
N LEU A 115 4.30 -3.40 -2.55
CA LEU A 115 5.21 -4.08 -1.64
C LEU A 115 4.40 -5.11 -0.85
N SER A 116 4.50 -6.38 -1.24
CA SER A 116 3.95 -7.48 -0.45
C SER A 116 4.73 -7.68 0.84
N PHE A 117 4.16 -8.41 1.80
CA PHE A 117 4.88 -8.73 3.04
C PHE A 117 6.16 -9.52 2.75
N GLU A 118 6.11 -10.45 1.82
CA GLU A 118 7.25 -11.26 1.36
C GLU A 118 8.32 -10.41 0.68
N ASP A 119 7.95 -9.34 -0.03
CA ASP A 119 8.91 -8.37 -0.57
C ASP A 119 9.65 -7.64 0.55
N LEU A 120 8.91 -7.19 1.57
CA LEU A 120 9.47 -6.50 2.73
C LEU A 120 10.37 -7.42 3.56
N GLU A 121 10.01 -8.69 3.73
CA GLU A 121 10.87 -9.70 4.38
C GLU A 121 12.20 -9.88 3.63
N ARG A 122 12.16 -9.96 2.30
CA ARG A 122 13.39 -10.07 1.47
C ARG A 122 14.26 -8.83 1.54
N MET A 123 13.67 -7.66 1.77
CA MET A 123 14.41 -6.40 1.93
C MET A 123 15.08 -6.27 3.30
N TYR A 124 14.65 -7.02 4.31
CA TYR A 124 15.19 -6.93 5.67
C TYR A 124 16.70 -7.21 5.70
N ALA A 125 17.13 -8.38 5.24
CA ALA A 125 18.53 -8.81 5.36
C ALA A 125 19.54 -7.81 4.77
N PRO A 126 19.35 -7.23 3.57
CA PRO A 126 20.29 -6.27 3.02
C PRO A 126 20.14 -4.85 3.56
N LEU A 127 19.00 -4.49 4.19
CA LEU A 127 18.69 -3.09 4.49
C LEU A 127 18.53 -2.75 5.97
N HIS A 128 18.42 -3.74 6.88
CA HIS A 128 18.15 -3.45 8.29
C HIS A 128 19.29 -2.73 9.03
N GLU A 129 20.53 -2.87 8.55
CA GLU A 129 21.71 -2.15 9.04
C GLU A 129 22.08 -0.93 8.18
N ALA A 130 21.36 -0.72 7.06
CA ALA A 130 21.63 0.39 6.18
C ALA A 130 20.84 1.65 6.59
N ASP A 131 21.26 2.80 6.06
CA ASP A 131 20.45 4.02 6.19
C ASP A 131 19.07 3.79 5.60
N ILE A 132 18.03 4.23 6.30
CA ILE A 132 16.63 4.02 5.92
C ILE A 132 16.27 4.67 4.57
N SER A 133 17.02 5.67 4.14
CA SER A 133 16.85 6.28 2.82
C SER A 133 17.02 5.27 1.69
N LYS A 134 17.92 4.28 1.83
CA LYS A 134 18.10 3.21 0.85
C LYS A 134 16.84 2.35 0.68
N PHE A 135 16.14 2.07 1.78
CA PHE A 135 14.84 1.40 1.71
C PHE A 135 13.84 2.27 0.95
N ALA A 136 13.78 3.57 1.26
CA ALA A 136 12.87 4.49 0.60
C ALA A 136 13.15 4.59 -0.91
N ASP A 137 14.42 4.65 -1.32
CA ASP A 137 14.80 4.69 -2.73
C ASP A 137 14.35 3.44 -3.50
N ILE A 138 14.58 2.24 -2.92
CA ILE A 138 14.17 0.98 -3.53
C ILE A 138 12.64 0.87 -3.58
N ALA A 139 11.97 1.23 -2.50
CA ALA A 139 10.51 1.23 -2.43
C ALA A 139 9.91 2.19 -3.46
N ASP A 140 10.45 3.40 -3.58
CA ASP A 140 9.96 4.41 -4.52
C ASP A 140 10.23 4.00 -5.98
N ALA A 141 11.36 3.35 -6.27
CA ALA A 141 11.63 2.79 -7.60
C ALA A 141 10.60 1.73 -7.98
N LYS A 142 10.30 0.76 -7.09
CA LYS A 142 9.26 -0.26 -7.30
C LYS A 142 7.87 0.35 -7.47
N VAL A 143 7.54 1.34 -6.67
CA VAL A 143 6.25 2.04 -6.75
C VAL A 143 6.13 2.82 -8.06
N ARG A 144 7.18 3.53 -8.49
CA ARG A 144 7.20 4.21 -9.79
C ARG A 144 7.05 3.24 -10.95
N GLU A 145 7.76 2.11 -10.90
CA GLU A 145 7.65 1.06 -11.92
C GLU A 145 6.23 0.49 -11.99
N TYR A 146 5.63 0.16 -10.84
CA TYR A 146 4.26 -0.37 -10.76
C TYR A 146 3.23 0.61 -11.30
N PHE A 147 3.33 1.89 -10.94
CA PHE A 147 2.41 2.94 -11.39
C PHE A 147 2.86 3.62 -12.70
N ALA A 148 4.00 3.22 -13.30
CA ALA A 148 4.42 3.72 -14.60
C ALA A 148 3.41 3.37 -15.69
N ASP A 149 2.81 2.20 -15.60
CA ASP A 149 1.73 1.77 -16.48
C ASP A 149 0.36 2.20 -15.92
N THR A 150 -0.51 2.67 -16.81
CA THR A 150 -1.90 2.90 -16.43
C THR A 150 -2.60 1.59 -16.09
N ASN A 151 -3.65 1.66 -15.28
CA ASN A 151 -4.47 0.50 -14.96
C ASN A 151 -4.95 -0.23 -16.22
N LEU A 152 -5.39 0.54 -17.23
CA LEU A 152 -5.80 0.01 -18.53
C LEU A 152 -4.67 -0.79 -19.20
N LYS A 153 -3.45 -0.22 -19.27
CA LYS A 153 -2.30 -0.91 -19.91
C LYS A 153 -1.95 -2.18 -19.16
N ARG A 154 -1.88 -2.13 -17.83
CA ARG A 154 -1.58 -3.27 -16.96
C ARG A 154 -2.58 -4.41 -17.15
N ILE A 155 -3.89 -4.11 -17.07
CA ILE A 155 -4.96 -5.12 -17.22
C ILE A 155 -4.98 -5.69 -18.64
N ARG A 156 -4.85 -4.85 -19.67
CA ARG A 156 -4.75 -5.30 -21.05
C ARG A 156 -3.58 -6.26 -21.28
N THR A 157 -2.42 -5.93 -20.72
CA THR A 157 -1.22 -6.78 -20.85
C THR A 157 -1.38 -8.11 -20.13
N LEU A 158 -1.98 -8.11 -18.95
CA LEU A 158 -2.32 -9.33 -18.21
C LEU A 158 -3.33 -10.21 -18.96
N TYR A 159 -4.28 -9.57 -19.65
CA TYR A 159 -5.25 -10.27 -20.50
C TYR A 159 -4.60 -10.82 -21.79
N GLY A 160 -3.38 -10.43 -22.12
CA GLY A 160 -2.67 -10.87 -23.33
C GLY A 160 -3.15 -10.24 -24.63
N CYS A 161 -3.74 -9.04 -24.57
CA CYS A 161 -4.36 -8.36 -25.72
C CYS A 161 -3.51 -7.18 -26.18
N THR A 162 -3.34 -7.01 -27.49
CA THR A 162 -2.70 -5.83 -28.07
C THR A 162 -3.62 -4.61 -28.01
N GLN A 163 -3.06 -3.40 -28.07
CA GLN A 163 -3.83 -2.16 -28.14
C GLN A 163 -4.80 -2.15 -29.33
N ALA A 164 -4.35 -2.66 -30.48
CA ALA A 164 -5.17 -2.73 -31.71
C ALA A 164 -6.33 -3.72 -31.58
N GLU A 165 -6.10 -4.87 -30.96
CA GLU A 165 -7.16 -5.86 -30.69
C GLU A 165 -8.18 -5.32 -29.72
N LEU A 166 -7.74 -4.67 -28.64
CA LEU A 166 -8.65 -4.07 -27.68
C LEU A 166 -9.51 -2.99 -28.33
N ALA A 167 -8.89 -2.07 -29.09
CA ALA A 167 -9.58 -1.00 -29.80
C ALA A 167 -10.67 -1.54 -30.73
N ARG A 168 -10.36 -2.60 -31.49
CA ARG A 168 -11.31 -3.25 -32.39
C ARG A 168 -12.46 -3.92 -31.64
N ARG A 169 -12.18 -4.62 -30.53
CA ARG A 169 -13.21 -5.31 -29.74
C ARG A 169 -14.23 -4.39 -29.10
N ILE A 170 -13.83 -3.19 -28.72
CA ILE A 170 -14.74 -2.20 -28.11
C ILE A 170 -15.18 -1.10 -29.08
N ASN A 171 -14.84 -1.21 -30.36
CA ASN A 171 -15.20 -0.28 -31.43
C ASN A 171 -14.77 1.18 -31.16
N VAL A 172 -13.53 1.35 -30.71
CA VAL A 172 -12.89 2.68 -30.56
C VAL A 172 -11.64 2.77 -31.42
N SER A 173 -11.12 3.98 -31.64
CA SER A 173 -9.87 4.16 -32.38
C SER A 173 -8.68 3.62 -31.57
N LEU A 174 -7.69 3.05 -32.24
CA LEU A 174 -6.41 2.66 -31.65
C LEU A 174 -5.76 3.84 -30.91
N ARG A 175 -5.87 5.05 -31.51
CA ARG A 175 -5.36 6.29 -30.90
C ARG A 175 -6.01 6.57 -29.53
N SER A 176 -7.29 6.27 -29.36
CA SER A 176 -7.97 6.47 -28.08
C SER A 176 -7.36 5.58 -26.98
N ILE A 177 -7.11 4.30 -27.28
CA ILE A 177 -6.44 3.38 -26.34
C ILE A 177 -5.05 3.88 -26.01
N GLN A 178 -4.26 4.26 -27.02
CA GLN A 178 -2.91 4.81 -26.82
C GLN A 178 -2.92 6.07 -25.93
N MET A 179 -3.87 6.99 -26.17
CA MET A 179 -3.97 8.22 -25.37
C MET A 179 -4.34 7.92 -23.91
N TYR A 180 -5.22 6.96 -23.65
CA TYR A 180 -5.52 6.53 -22.28
C TYR A 180 -4.30 5.88 -21.60
N GLU A 181 -3.61 4.97 -22.29
CA GLU A 181 -2.44 4.28 -21.74
C GLU A 181 -1.22 5.19 -21.56
N GLN A 182 -1.13 6.28 -22.31
CA GLN A 182 -0.08 7.30 -22.17
C GLN A 182 -0.47 8.45 -21.23
N ARG A 183 -1.63 8.39 -20.58
CA ARG A 183 -2.20 9.47 -19.75
C ARG A 183 -2.38 10.81 -20.48
N ASN A 184 -2.34 10.80 -21.82
CA ASN A 184 -2.66 11.98 -22.63
C ASN A 184 -4.17 12.26 -22.68
N LYS A 185 -4.98 11.28 -22.26
CA LYS A 185 -6.43 11.41 -22.05
C LYS A 185 -6.78 10.71 -20.74
N ASP A 186 -7.50 11.41 -19.88
CA ASP A 186 -7.93 10.92 -18.59
C ASP A 186 -9.04 9.89 -18.75
N ILE A 187 -8.78 8.64 -18.36
CA ILE A 187 -9.77 7.56 -18.45
C ILE A 187 -10.96 7.79 -17.49
N ASN A 188 -10.74 8.52 -16.37
CA ASN A 188 -11.81 8.86 -15.44
C ASN A 188 -12.85 9.80 -16.05
N LYS A 189 -12.49 10.48 -17.14
CA LYS A 189 -13.40 11.35 -17.94
C LYS A 189 -13.93 10.68 -19.20
N ALA A 190 -13.65 9.38 -19.41
CA ALA A 190 -14.22 8.63 -20.50
C ALA A 190 -15.72 8.41 -20.28
N SER A 191 -16.47 8.20 -21.37
CA SER A 191 -17.88 7.84 -21.23
C SER A 191 -18.04 6.53 -20.48
N ALA A 192 -19.08 6.41 -19.65
CA ALA A 192 -19.39 5.18 -18.94
C ALA A 192 -19.49 3.97 -19.88
N GLU A 193 -20.03 4.18 -21.08
CA GLU A 193 -20.12 3.15 -22.13
C GLU A 193 -18.74 2.64 -22.56
N THR A 194 -17.77 3.55 -22.74
CA THR A 194 -16.39 3.17 -23.08
C THR A 194 -15.75 2.37 -21.97
N VAL A 195 -15.85 2.84 -20.72
CA VAL A 195 -15.23 2.14 -19.57
C VAL A 195 -15.89 0.78 -19.34
N LEU A 196 -17.21 0.69 -19.47
CA LEU A 196 -17.95 -0.57 -19.37
C LEU A 196 -17.55 -1.57 -20.46
N SER A 197 -17.37 -1.10 -21.71
CA SER A 197 -16.93 -1.95 -22.83
C SER A 197 -15.51 -2.48 -22.61
N LEU A 198 -14.60 -1.63 -22.11
CA LEU A 198 -13.26 -2.03 -21.71
C LEU A 198 -13.30 -3.10 -20.61
N ALA A 199 -14.06 -2.86 -19.55
CA ALA A 199 -14.20 -3.77 -18.41
C ALA A 199 -14.72 -5.15 -18.84
N LYS A 200 -15.77 -5.18 -19.68
CA LYS A 200 -16.34 -6.43 -20.21
C LYS A 200 -15.34 -7.23 -21.05
N VAL A 201 -14.59 -6.57 -21.93
CA VAL A 201 -13.62 -7.26 -22.82
C VAL A 201 -12.42 -7.76 -22.01
N LEU A 202 -12.00 -7.01 -21.00
CA LEU A 202 -10.82 -7.33 -20.19
C LEU A 202 -11.14 -8.23 -18.97
N GLY A 203 -12.42 -8.51 -18.73
CA GLY A 203 -12.84 -9.38 -17.61
C GLY A 203 -12.58 -8.77 -16.23
N CYS A 204 -12.68 -7.44 -16.10
CA CYS A 204 -12.46 -6.70 -14.86
C CYS A 204 -13.66 -5.80 -14.54
N THR A 205 -13.63 -5.11 -13.40
CA THR A 205 -14.64 -4.09 -13.07
C THR A 205 -14.29 -2.74 -13.69
N MET A 206 -15.25 -1.83 -13.75
CA MET A 206 -14.99 -0.45 -14.22
C MET A 206 -14.02 0.27 -13.27
N GLU A 207 -14.16 0.02 -11.97
CA GLU A 207 -13.34 0.60 -10.91
C GLU A 207 -11.86 0.18 -11.02
N ASP A 208 -11.58 -1.02 -11.54
CA ASP A 208 -10.21 -1.50 -11.77
C ASP A 208 -9.48 -0.72 -12.85
N LEU A 209 -10.23 -0.11 -13.78
CA LEU A 209 -9.68 0.67 -14.90
C LEU A 209 -9.45 2.14 -14.53
N LEU A 210 -10.14 2.66 -13.52
CA LEU A 210 -10.05 4.05 -13.13
C LEU A 210 -8.70 4.34 -12.45
N GLU A 211 -8.11 5.48 -12.79
CA GLU A 211 -6.90 5.98 -12.15
C GLU A 211 -7.27 6.76 -10.87
N LYS A 212 -6.49 6.59 -9.81
CA LYS A 212 -6.68 7.29 -8.52
C LYS A 212 -5.67 8.39 -8.35
#